data_007b30806168e381b48f28053bf35c27
#
_entry.id   007b30806168e381b48f28053bf35c27
#
_cell.length_a   1.000
_cell.length_b   1.000
_cell.length_c   1.000
_cell.angle_alpha   90.00
_cell.angle_beta   90.00
_cell.angle_gamma   90.00
#
_symmetry.space_group_name_H-M   'P 1'
#
loop_
_entity.id
_entity.type
_entity.pdbx_description
1 polymer ?
#
loop_
_entity_poly.entity_id
_entity_poly.type
_entity_poly.pdbx_seq_one_letter_code
_entity_poly.pdbx_strand_id
1 'polypeptide(L)'
;MLDKGKMYFYHKEQNEEAYRMLKLVENETGKLSSKNKKLCKEYALDVFGDKKYTPWLMSYSAYSHQFEEGWIPDNYYGEYVVPALKGDYGRICNRTAVVNRLLNDTNCLDIGYYVNNLFLNANNEVLNVDSFKKSLFENNKKVVFKIENSLQGKGIYFFDKKTFDVKLIKQLGNGVFQSFIKQHPFFNQFNDSAVATIRLTSVCKDDGEIEVRAGYFRFGRTGDTHVISSRQMRIPIDIKKGTLYDVAFYPKSEFTKRLPDNDIEYAGMELPSFNHCVSEIKRMHRLIPFIRCIGWDVILDEKENVRIIELNGGHNGITFNEMVQGPCFKGLGWENLRKS
;
A
#
# COMPACT_ATOMS: atom_id res chain seq x y z
N MET A 1 -10.21 18.97 13.37
CA MET A 1 -9.63 18.39 14.61
C MET A 1 -10.51 17.23 15.05
N LEU A 2 -9.98 16.01 15.21
CA LEU A 2 -10.74 14.90 15.76
C LEU A 2 -11.09 15.20 17.22
N ASP A 3 -12.31 14.81 17.63
CA ASP A 3 -12.76 14.90 19.02
C ASP A 3 -11.75 14.20 19.95
N LYS A 4 -11.45 14.81 21.10
CA LYS A 4 -10.48 14.26 22.09
C LYS A 4 -10.80 12.82 22.49
N GLY A 5 -12.08 12.45 22.56
CA GLY A 5 -12.52 11.10 22.84
C GLY A 5 -12.12 10.12 21.72
N LYS A 6 -12.32 10.49 20.47
CA LYS A 6 -11.93 9.66 19.31
C LYS A 6 -10.41 9.47 19.24
N MET A 7 -9.62 10.50 19.57
CA MET A 7 -8.16 10.38 19.60
C MET A 7 -7.67 9.46 20.73
N TYR A 8 -8.32 9.47 21.88
CA TYR A 8 -7.99 8.53 22.95
C TYR A 8 -8.17 7.07 22.51
N PHE A 9 -9.33 6.74 21.92
CA PHE A 9 -9.57 5.38 21.40
C PHE A 9 -8.62 5.00 20.27
N TYR A 10 -8.34 5.91 19.35
CA TYR A 10 -7.35 5.70 18.30
C TYR A 10 -5.98 5.29 18.86
N HIS A 11 -5.44 6.07 19.81
CA HIS A 11 -4.14 5.73 20.41
C HIS A 11 -4.16 4.44 21.22
N LYS A 12 -5.28 4.13 21.87
CA LYS A 12 -5.44 2.88 22.60
C LYS A 12 -5.33 1.68 21.64
N GLU A 13 -6.12 1.69 20.56
CA GLU A 13 -6.08 0.64 19.54
C GLU A 13 -4.69 0.51 18.89
N GLN A 14 -4.07 1.63 18.56
CA GLN A 14 -2.72 1.66 17.99
C GLN A 14 -1.66 1.09 18.94
N ASN A 15 -1.76 1.38 20.23
CA ASN A 15 -0.82 0.85 21.20
C ASN A 15 -1.06 -0.64 21.50
N GLU A 16 -2.29 -1.11 21.50
CA GLU A 16 -2.61 -2.55 21.59
C GLU A 16 -2.00 -3.31 20.41
N GLU A 17 -2.12 -2.77 19.20
CA GLU A 17 -1.52 -3.35 18.00
C GLU A 17 0.01 -3.34 18.07
N ALA A 18 0.62 -2.23 18.51
CA ALA A 18 2.06 -2.12 18.68
C ALA A 18 2.61 -3.14 19.72
N TYR A 19 1.91 -3.32 20.84
CA TYR A 19 2.32 -4.34 21.83
C TYR A 19 2.12 -5.76 21.33
N ARG A 20 1.08 -6.02 20.54
CA ARG A 20 0.88 -7.30 19.87
C ARG A 20 2.05 -7.60 18.92
N MET A 21 2.42 -6.60 18.11
CA MET A 21 3.56 -6.69 17.19
C MET A 21 4.86 -6.92 17.95
N LEU A 22 5.13 -6.13 19.00
CA LEU A 22 6.31 -6.30 19.85
C LEU A 22 6.42 -7.74 20.38
N LYS A 23 5.31 -8.31 20.89
CA LYS A 23 5.30 -9.68 21.39
C LYS A 23 5.62 -10.70 20.30
N LEU A 24 5.07 -10.55 19.10
CA LEU A 24 5.36 -11.44 17.98
C LEU A 24 6.83 -11.37 17.58
N VAL A 25 7.36 -10.17 17.43
CA VAL A 25 8.77 -9.97 17.09
C VAL A 25 9.68 -10.54 18.19
N GLU A 26 9.40 -10.23 19.47
CA GLU A 26 10.19 -10.75 20.59
C GLU A 26 10.17 -12.30 20.71
N ASN A 27 9.12 -12.96 20.27
CA ASN A 27 9.07 -14.42 20.24
C ASN A 27 10.05 -15.02 19.22
N GLU A 28 10.27 -14.34 18.10
CA GLU A 28 11.15 -14.79 17.01
C GLU A 28 12.59 -14.32 17.19
N THR A 29 12.79 -13.09 17.68
CA THR A 29 14.10 -12.43 17.71
C THR A 29 14.72 -12.33 19.11
N GLY A 30 13.96 -12.68 20.15
CA GLY A 30 14.37 -12.48 21.54
C GLY A 30 13.88 -11.14 22.13
N LYS A 31 14.02 -11.03 23.47
CA LYS A 31 13.49 -9.88 24.20
C LYS A 31 14.24 -8.59 23.90
N LEU A 32 13.51 -7.50 23.70
CA LEU A 32 14.07 -6.17 23.57
C LEU A 32 14.87 -5.79 24.85
N SER A 33 16.11 -5.35 24.69
CA SER A 33 16.98 -4.99 25.79
C SER A 33 16.43 -3.81 26.61
N SER A 34 16.76 -3.78 27.92
CA SER A 34 16.38 -2.66 28.80
C SER A 34 16.95 -1.33 28.32
N LYS A 35 18.14 -1.34 27.71
CA LYS A 35 18.78 -0.16 27.10
C LYS A 35 17.91 0.40 25.97
N ASN A 36 17.51 -0.46 25.02
CA ASN A 36 16.68 -0.02 23.88
C ASN A 36 15.29 0.43 24.33
N LYS A 37 14.67 -0.25 25.32
CA LYS A 37 13.41 0.21 25.92
C LYS A 37 13.50 1.62 26.50
N LYS A 38 14.63 1.93 27.16
CA LYS A 38 14.90 3.26 27.71
C LYS A 38 15.02 4.29 26.59
N LEU A 39 15.84 4.01 25.57
CA LEU A 39 16.02 4.91 24.42
C LEU A 39 14.70 5.19 23.68
N CYS A 40 13.86 4.17 23.44
CA CYS A 40 12.54 4.36 22.85
C CYS A 40 11.65 5.32 23.67
N LYS A 41 11.68 5.22 25.01
CA LYS A 41 10.89 6.08 25.89
C LYS A 41 11.40 7.53 25.89
N GLU A 42 12.72 7.70 25.96
CA GLU A 42 13.37 9.01 25.91
C GLU A 42 13.07 9.69 24.59
N TYR A 43 13.29 9.01 23.45
CA TYR A 43 13.01 9.54 22.14
C TYR A 43 11.52 9.89 21.94
N ALA A 44 10.58 9.05 22.42
CA ALA A 44 9.16 9.36 22.37
C ALA A 44 8.80 10.65 23.12
N LEU A 45 9.44 10.91 24.26
CA LEU A 45 9.23 12.13 25.06
C LEU A 45 9.90 13.35 24.43
N ASP A 46 11.16 13.22 24.05
CA ASP A 46 11.99 14.34 23.62
C ASP A 46 11.58 14.83 22.23
N VAL A 47 11.29 13.90 21.31
CA VAL A 47 10.98 14.22 19.93
C VAL A 47 9.47 14.37 19.72
N PHE A 48 8.67 13.41 20.16
CA PHE A 48 7.22 13.43 19.94
C PHE A 48 6.41 13.98 21.11
N GLY A 49 7.04 14.19 22.26
CA GLY A 49 6.47 14.87 23.43
C GLY A 49 5.46 14.07 24.22
N ASP A 50 5.32 12.77 23.98
CA ASP A 50 4.38 11.92 24.70
C ASP A 50 4.82 10.44 24.71
N LYS A 51 4.65 9.77 25.84
CA LYS A 51 4.94 8.34 26.01
C LYS A 51 4.04 7.42 25.17
N LYS A 52 2.89 7.90 24.72
CA LYS A 52 1.94 7.11 23.89
C LYS A 52 2.55 6.65 22.57
N TYR A 53 3.65 7.23 22.12
CA TYR A 53 4.37 6.85 20.89
C TYR A 53 5.44 5.78 21.12
N THR A 54 5.77 5.45 22.36
CA THR A 54 6.81 4.46 22.72
C THR A 54 6.55 3.06 22.17
N PRO A 55 5.31 2.51 22.19
CA PRO A 55 5.08 1.10 21.81
C PRO A 55 5.53 0.76 20.39
N TRP A 56 5.28 1.63 19.41
CA TRP A 56 5.73 1.42 18.03
C TRP A 56 7.26 1.43 17.92
N LEU A 57 7.93 2.38 18.58
CA LEU A 57 9.40 2.46 18.62
C LEU A 57 10.01 1.19 19.22
N MET A 58 9.38 0.63 20.27
CA MET A 58 9.83 -0.64 20.84
C MET A 58 9.66 -1.81 19.86
N SER A 59 8.58 -1.85 19.09
CA SER A 59 8.35 -2.90 18.09
C SER A 59 9.41 -2.85 16.97
N TYR A 60 9.73 -1.65 16.49
CA TYR A 60 10.77 -1.45 15.47
C TYR A 60 12.16 -1.85 16.01
N SER A 61 12.50 -1.37 17.23
CA SER A 61 13.76 -1.71 17.89
C SER A 61 13.90 -3.19 18.22
N ALA A 62 12.81 -3.89 18.49
CA ALA A 62 12.85 -5.33 18.74
C ALA A 62 13.26 -6.10 17.48
N TYR A 63 12.73 -5.70 16.32
CA TYR A 63 13.07 -6.33 15.05
C TYR A 63 14.52 -6.05 14.63
N SER A 64 14.99 -4.80 14.74
CA SER A 64 16.36 -4.39 14.35
C SER A 64 17.42 -4.74 15.39
N HIS A 65 17.03 -5.22 16.59
CA HIS A 65 17.88 -5.42 17.78
C HIS A 65 18.57 -4.16 18.32
N GLN A 66 18.27 -3.00 17.76
CA GLN A 66 18.84 -1.71 18.16
C GLN A 66 17.80 -0.62 18.05
N PHE A 67 18.03 0.49 18.77
CA PHE A 67 17.27 1.72 18.60
C PHE A 67 17.92 2.56 17.50
N GLU A 68 17.10 3.10 16.60
CA GLU A 68 17.55 4.05 15.57
C GLU A 68 16.74 5.35 15.63
N GLU A 69 17.43 6.48 15.54
CA GLU A 69 16.78 7.78 15.46
C GLU A 69 16.20 8.01 14.06
N GLY A 70 15.05 8.67 14.03
CA GLY A 70 14.35 9.02 12.79
C GLY A 70 13.12 8.15 12.51
N TRP A 71 12.88 7.08 13.27
CA TRP A 71 11.63 6.33 13.18
C TRP A 71 10.41 7.19 13.50
N ILE A 72 9.35 7.00 12.71
CA ILE A 72 8.06 7.65 12.91
C ILE A 72 7.06 6.63 13.48
N PRO A 73 6.57 6.77 14.72
CA PRO A 73 5.51 5.89 15.26
C PRO A 73 4.23 6.00 14.44
N ASP A 74 3.55 4.87 14.16
CA ASP A 74 2.37 4.86 13.30
C ASP A 74 1.21 5.70 13.84
N ASN A 75 1.04 5.73 15.16
CA ASN A 75 0.04 6.57 15.79
C ASN A 75 0.40 8.09 15.76
N TYR A 76 1.67 8.44 15.70
CA TYR A 76 2.10 9.81 15.41
C TYR A 76 1.86 10.14 13.93
N TYR A 77 2.19 9.22 13.05
CA TYR A 77 1.92 9.36 11.62
C TYR A 77 0.45 9.66 11.34
N GLY A 78 -0.46 8.88 11.93
CA GLY A 78 -1.90 9.11 11.76
C GLY A 78 -2.43 10.39 12.42
N GLU A 79 -1.87 10.80 13.57
CA GLU A 79 -2.31 11.98 14.31
C GLU A 79 -1.83 13.30 13.66
N TYR A 80 -0.58 13.37 13.19
CA TYR A 80 0.04 14.60 12.71
C TYR A 80 0.40 14.59 11.24
N VAL A 81 1.06 13.52 10.76
CA VAL A 81 1.60 13.50 9.39
C VAL A 81 0.49 13.40 8.35
N VAL A 82 -0.46 12.48 8.55
CA VAL A 82 -1.58 12.31 7.62
C VAL A 82 -2.42 13.58 7.49
N PRO A 83 -2.88 14.24 8.56
CA PRO A 83 -3.62 15.49 8.45
C PRO A 83 -2.83 16.62 7.80
N ALA A 84 -1.55 16.78 8.16
CA ALA A 84 -0.73 17.88 7.66
C ALA A 84 -0.34 17.76 6.19
N LEU A 85 0.00 16.54 5.74
CA LEU A 85 0.58 16.31 4.42
C LEU A 85 -0.41 15.79 3.37
N LYS A 86 -1.55 15.31 3.79
CA LYS A 86 -2.55 14.69 2.91
C LYS A 86 -3.94 15.29 3.12
N GLY A 87 -4.36 15.42 4.37
CA GLY A 87 -5.67 15.95 4.75
C GLY A 87 -6.81 15.26 3.99
N ASP A 88 -7.79 16.03 3.59
CA ASP A 88 -8.92 15.52 2.78
C ASP A 88 -8.52 15.17 1.34
N TYR A 89 -7.46 15.77 0.80
CA TYR A 89 -6.95 15.41 -0.53
C TYR A 89 -6.51 13.95 -0.62
N GLY A 90 -5.95 13.39 0.45
CA GLY A 90 -5.58 11.98 0.49
C GLY A 90 -6.77 11.03 0.29
N ARG A 91 -7.98 11.45 0.66
CA ARG A 91 -9.22 10.67 0.48
C ARG A 91 -9.67 10.57 -0.98
N ILE A 92 -9.17 11.43 -1.87
CA ILE A 92 -9.45 11.36 -3.31
C ILE A 92 -9.00 10.01 -3.88
N CYS A 93 -7.93 9.42 -3.33
CA CYS A 93 -7.46 8.10 -3.74
C CYS A 93 -8.51 6.98 -3.56
N ASN A 94 -9.48 7.17 -2.67
CA ASN A 94 -10.60 6.25 -2.49
C ASN A 94 -11.71 6.44 -3.55
N ARG A 95 -11.55 7.44 -4.44
CA ARG A 95 -12.48 7.78 -5.53
C ARG A 95 -11.79 7.51 -6.86
N THR A 96 -11.74 6.24 -7.25
CA THR A 96 -10.94 5.77 -8.38
C THR A 96 -11.26 6.53 -9.66
N ALA A 97 -12.55 6.75 -9.97
CA ALA A 97 -12.97 7.51 -11.15
C ALA A 97 -12.43 8.96 -11.16
N VAL A 98 -12.27 9.57 -9.99
CA VAL A 98 -11.75 10.94 -9.87
C VAL A 98 -10.23 10.95 -9.98
N VAL A 99 -9.54 10.09 -9.22
CA VAL A 99 -8.08 10.11 -9.19
C VAL A 99 -7.46 9.70 -10.52
N ASN A 100 -8.04 8.73 -11.21
CA ASN A 100 -7.54 8.30 -12.51
C ASN A 100 -7.78 9.36 -13.58
N ARG A 101 -8.87 10.15 -13.47
CA ARG A 101 -9.08 11.32 -14.31
C ARG A 101 -8.03 12.40 -14.07
N LEU A 102 -7.61 12.62 -12.81
CA LEU A 102 -6.53 13.56 -12.49
C LEU A 102 -5.18 13.09 -13.03
N LEU A 103 -4.91 11.80 -12.94
CA LEU A 103 -3.68 11.21 -13.48
C LEU A 103 -3.68 11.22 -15.00
N ASN A 104 -4.83 10.95 -15.63
CA ASN A 104 -5.05 10.86 -17.08
C ASN A 104 -3.91 10.09 -17.79
N ASP A 105 -3.61 8.89 -17.29
CA ASP A 105 -2.42 8.14 -17.65
C ASP A 105 -2.75 6.73 -18.14
N THR A 106 -2.04 6.28 -19.18
CA THR A 106 -2.20 4.94 -19.77
C THR A 106 -1.74 3.80 -18.85
N ASN A 107 -1.03 4.13 -17.77
CA ASN A 107 -0.63 3.15 -16.76
C ASN A 107 -1.82 2.74 -15.86
N CYS A 108 -2.91 3.51 -15.84
CA CYS A 108 -4.15 3.13 -15.18
C CYS A 108 -4.85 2.01 -15.97
N LEU A 109 -5.37 1.04 -15.24
CA LEU A 109 -6.04 -0.13 -15.83
C LEU A 109 -7.53 0.08 -16.13
N ASP A 110 -8.06 1.25 -15.81
CA ASP A 110 -9.48 1.54 -15.83
C ASP A 110 -10.03 1.62 -17.24
N ILE A 111 -11.12 0.90 -17.46
CA ILE A 111 -11.83 0.84 -18.75
C ILE A 111 -13.28 1.33 -18.63
N GLY A 112 -13.74 1.59 -17.41
CA GLY A 112 -15.07 2.14 -17.17
C GLY A 112 -15.41 2.16 -15.69
N TYR A 113 -16.52 2.83 -15.37
CA TYR A 113 -16.96 3.03 -13.99
C TYR A 113 -18.48 2.82 -13.87
N TYR A 114 -18.90 2.39 -12.68
CA TYR A 114 -20.28 2.50 -12.24
C TYR A 114 -20.31 3.40 -11.01
N VAL A 115 -20.85 4.60 -11.15
CA VAL A 115 -20.87 5.62 -10.10
C VAL A 115 -22.22 6.32 -10.07
N ASN A 116 -22.86 6.38 -8.90
CA ASN A 116 -24.12 7.08 -8.68
C ASN A 116 -25.20 6.72 -9.74
N ASN A 117 -25.37 5.43 -10.00
CA ASN A 117 -26.30 4.86 -10.99
C ASN A 117 -25.97 5.16 -12.47
N LEU A 118 -24.80 5.70 -12.77
CA LEU A 118 -24.33 5.95 -14.13
C LEU A 118 -23.25 4.95 -14.52
N PHE A 119 -23.33 4.43 -15.75
CA PHE A 119 -22.24 3.72 -16.40
C PHE A 119 -21.41 4.71 -17.20
N LEU A 120 -20.11 4.75 -16.95
CA LEU A 120 -19.18 5.69 -17.56
C LEU A 120 -18.04 4.91 -18.24
N ASN A 121 -17.62 5.33 -19.43
CA ASN A 121 -16.39 4.81 -20.02
C ASN A 121 -15.14 5.41 -19.34
N ALA A 122 -13.94 5.02 -19.78
CA ALA A 122 -12.67 5.52 -19.25
C ALA A 122 -12.51 7.04 -19.36
N ASN A 123 -13.22 7.70 -20.31
CA ASN A 123 -13.22 9.14 -20.48
C ASN A 123 -14.29 9.86 -19.64
N ASN A 124 -15.00 9.14 -18.76
CA ASN A 124 -16.14 9.64 -17.97
C ASN A 124 -17.36 10.07 -18.82
N GLU A 125 -17.51 9.55 -20.03
CA GLU A 125 -18.72 9.75 -20.82
C GLU A 125 -19.81 8.78 -20.37
N VAL A 126 -21.03 9.28 -20.17
CA VAL A 126 -22.17 8.48 -19.75
C VAL A 126 -22.65 7.59 -20.90
N LEU A 127 -22.75 6.31 -20.65
CA LEU A 127 -23.22 5.32 -21.63
C LEU A 127 -24.48 4.60 -21.12
N ASN A 128 -25.35 4.20 -22.06
CA ASN A 128 -26.36 3.20 -21.74
C ASN A 128 -25.72 1.82 -21.51
N VAL A 129 -26.46 0.92 -20.88
CA VAL A 129 -25.96 -0.41 -20.46
C VAL A 129 -25.39 -1.23 -21.64
N ASP A 130 -26.05 -1.23 -22.79
CA ASP A 130 -25.63 -2.03 -23.92
C ASP A 130 -24.33 -1.51 -24.54
N SER A 131 -24.24 -0.19 -24.71
CA SER A 131 -23.03 0.50 -25.19
C SER A 131 -21.88 0.30 -24.21
N PHE A 132 -22.14 0.39 -22.91
CA PHE A 132 -21.15 0.18 -21.88
C PHE A 132 -20.64 -1.28 -21.89
N LYS A 133 -21.54 -2.26 -21.91
CA LYS A 133 -21.18 -3.68 -22.02
C LYS A 133 -20.34 -3.94 -23.27
N LYS A 134 -20.73 -3.36 -24.41
CA LYS A 134 -19.99 -3.49 -25.66
C LYS A 134 -18.56 -2.95 -25.51
N SER A 135 -18.39 -1.76 -24.97
CA SER A 135 -17.06 -1.12 -24.78
C SER A 135 -16.16 -1.94 -23.84
N LEU A 136 -16.71 -2.48 -22.73
CA LEU A 136 -15.94 -3.30 -21.81
C LEU A 136 -15.34 -4.55 -22.45
N PHE A 137 -16.12 -5.23 -23.32
CA PHE A 137 -15.75 -6.52 -23.89
C PHE A 137 -15.28 -6.44 -25.35
N GLU A 138 -15.06 -5.25 -25.88
CA GLU A 138 -14.51 -5.08 -27.22
C GLU A 138 -13.10 -5.66 -27.33
N ASN A 139 -12.24 -5.33 -26.38
CA ASN A 139 -10.84 -5.75 -26.35
C ASN A 139 -10.50 -6.65 -25.15
N ASN A 140 -11.48 -6.98 -24.30
CA ASN A 140 -11.27 -7.75 -23.09
C ASN A 140 -12.16 -8.99 -23.09
N LYS A 141 -11.57 -10.19 -22.95
CA LYS A 141 -12.32 -11.42 -22.71
C LYS A 141 -12.90 -11.47 -21.30
N LYS A 142 -12.20 -10.88 -20.33
CA LYS A 142 -12.53 -10.84 -18.91
C LYS A 142 -12.17 -9.47 -18.35
N VAL A 143 -12.99 -8.94 -17.45
CA VAL A 143 -12.77 -7.68 -16.76
C VAL A 143 -12.88 -7.88 -15.26
N VAL A 144 -12.23 -7.00 -14.50
CA VAL A 144 -12.26 -6.97 -13.04
C VAL A 144 -13.12 -5.79 -12.61
N PHE A 145 -14.15 -6.03 -11.80
CA PHE A 145 -14.91 -4.97 -11.12
C PHE A 145 -14.47 -4.87 -9.67
N LYS A 146 -14.04 -3.69 -9.26
CA LYS A 146 -13.65 -3.39 -7.89
C LYS A 146 -14.63 -2.40 -7.29
N ILE A 147 -15.23 -2.77 -6.15
CA ILE A 147 -16.11 -1.87 -5.40
C ILE A 147 -15.28 -0.75 -4.79
N GLU A 148 -15.76 0.48 -4.93
CA GLU A 148 -15.16 1.66 -4.29
C GLU A 148 -15.23 1.52 -2.76
N ASN A 149 -14.18 1.95 -2.06
CA ASN A 149 -14.02 1.81 -0.60
C ASN A 149 -14.03 0.36 -0.07
N SER A 150 -13.85 -0.64 -0.92
CA SER A 150 -13.61 -2.00 -0.45
C SER A 150 -12.16 -2.10 0.06
N LEU A 151 -12.00 -2.55 1.31
CA LEU A 151 -10.67 -2.68 1.92
C LEU A 151 -10.15 -4.12 1.83
N GLN A 152 -8.82 -4.27 1.80
CA GLN A 152 -8.13 -5.55 2.01
C GLN A 152 -8.37 -6.63 0.93
N GLY A 153 -8.62 -6.24 -0.32
CA GLY A 153 -8.92 -7.20 -1.40
C GLY A 153 -10.35 -7.75 -1.38
N LYS A 154 -11.22 -7.23 -0.52
CA LYS A 154 -12.66 -7.55 -0.54
C LYS A 154 -13.33 -6.74 -1.64
N GLY A 155 -14.42 -7.28 -2.22
CA GLY A 155 -15.18 -6.54 -3.25
C GLY A 155 -14.54 -6.55 -4.64
N ILE A 156 -13.80 -7.61 -4.98
CA ILE A 156 -13.27 -7.85 -6.32
C ILE A 156 -14.12 -8.91 -7.00
N TYR A 157 -14.65 -8.57 -8.18
CA TYR A 157 -15.51 -9.43 -8.98
C TYR A 157 -14.94 -9.57 -10.38
N PHE A 158 -15.11 -10.74 -10.98
CA PHE A 158 -14.65 -11.01 -12.33
C PHE A 158 -15.86 -11.24 -13.24
N PHE A 159 -15.90 -10.55 -14.36
CA PHE A 159 -16.95 -10.70 -15.36
C PHE A 159 -16.36 -11.03 -16.72
N ASP A 160 -17.06 -11.86 -17.46
CA ASP A 160 -16.95 -12.00 -18.90
C ASP A 160 -18.25 -11.53 -19.56
N LYS A 161 -18.32 -11.59 -20.90
CA LYS A 161 -19.50 -11.14 -21.64
C LYS A 161 -20.78 -11.90 -21.27
N LYS A 162 -20.67 -13.17 -20.78
CA LYS A 162 -21.82 -14.02 -20.40
C LYS A 162 -22.25 -13.77 -18.97
N THR A 163 -21.28 -13.57 -18.09
CA THR A 163 -21.50 -13.40 -16.63
C THR A 163 -21.73 -11.95 -16.20
N PHE A 164 -21.65 -10.98 -17.13
CA PHE A 164 -21.90 -9.58 -16.85
C PHE A 164 -23.36 -9.36 -16.42
N ASP A 165 -23.54 -9.00 -15.16
CA ASP A 165 -24.85 -8.83 -14.51
C ASP A 165 -25.03 -7.41 -13.98
N VAL A 166 -25.89 -6.64 -14.67
CA VAL A 166 -26.23 -5.25 -14.29
C VAL A 166 -26.91 -5.15 -12.95
N LYS A 167 -27.76 -6.14 -12.58
CA LYS A 167 -28.48 -6.12 -11.31
C LYS A 167 -27.49 -6.29 -10.17
N LEU A 168 -26.56 -7.24 -10.30
CA LEU A 168 -25.49 -7.45 -9.35
C LEU A 168 -24.62 -6.19 -9.19
N ILE A 169 -24.18 -5.59 -10.30
CA ILE A 169 -23.35 -4.37 -10.27
C ILE A 169 -24.06 -3.25 -9.50
N LYS A 170 -25.36 -3.05 -9.78
CA LYS A 170 -26.16 -2.04 -9.06
C LYS A 170 -26.29 -2.33 -7.56
N GLN A 171 -26.40 -3.59 -7.16
CA GLN A 171 -26.42 -4.01 -5.76
C GLN A 171 -25.08 -3.81 -5.05
N LEU A 172 -23.97 -4.06 -5.76
CA LEU A 172 -22.61 -3.87 -5.24
C LEU A 172 -22.25 -2.40 -5.03
N GLY A 173 -22.85 -1.49 -5.79
CA GLY A 173 -22.65 -0.05 -5.67
C GLY A 173 -21.51 0.47 -6.52
N ASN A 174 -21.01 1.66 -6.18
CA ASN A 174 -19.98 2.35 -6.93
C ASN A 174 -18.71 1.51 -7.06
N GLY A 175 -18.11 1.54 -8.25
CA GLY A 175 -16.89 0.79 -8.51
C GLY A 175 -16.27 1.08 -9.86
N VAL A 176 -15.12 0.48 -10.08
CA VAL A 176 -14.32 0.62 -11.31
C VAL A 176 -14.19 -0.71 -12.02
N PHE A 177 -14.29 -0.68 -13.35
CA PHE A 177 -13.96 -1.79 -14.22
C PHE A 177 -12.54 -1.62 -14.73
N GLN A 178 -11.72 -2.64 -14.53
CA GLN A 178 -10.33 -2.67 -14.96
C GLN A 178 -10.09 -3.81 -15.93
N SER A 179 -9.15 -3.61 -16.86
CA SER A 179 -8.65 -4.67 -17.72
C SER A 179 -8.06 -5.80 -16.89
N PHE A 180 -8.34 -7.05 -17.29
CA PHE A 180 -7.64 -8.18 -16.70
C PHE A 180 -6.19 -8.19 -17.21
N ILE A 181 -5.24 -8.21 -16.29
CA ILE A 181 -3.82 -8.13 -16.61
C ILE A 181 -3.15 -9.49 -16.48
N LYS A 182 -2.20 -9.75 -17.37
CA LYS A 182 -1.22 -10.80 -17.21
C LYS A 182 0.06 -10.21 -16.68
N GLN A 183 0.50 -10.69 -15.53
CA GLN A 183 1.74 -10.22 -14.91
C GLN A 183 2.97 -10.72 -15.64
N HIS A 184 4.10 -10.01 -15.46
CA HIS A 184 5.40 -10.42 -15.97
C HIS A 184 5.77 -11.83 -15.46
N PRO A 185 6.38 -12.69 -16.30
CA PRO A 185 6.67 -14.10 -15.95
C PRO A 185 7.50 -14.29 -14.67
N PHE A 186 8.34 -13.33 -14.32
CA PHE A 186 9.09 -13.32 -13.06
C PHE A 186 8.20 -13.54 -11.84
N PHE A 187 7.01 -12.96 -11.81
CA PHE A 187 6.10 -13.06 -10.66
C PHE A 187 5.35 -14.39 -10.58
N ASN A 188 5.24 -15.10 -11.70
CA ASN A 188 4.56 -16.40 -11.74
C ASN A 188 5.25 -17.45 -10.89
N GLN A 189 6.57 -17.33 -10.67
CA GLN A 189 7.31 -18.22 -9.79
C GLN A 189 6.85 -18.11 -8.31
N PHE A 190 6.35 -16.95 -7.87
CA PHE A 190 5.80 -16.75 -6.52
C PHE A 190 4.32 -17.14 -6.43
N ASN A 191 3.53 -16.79 -7.42
CA ASN A 191 2.13 -17.18 -7.57
C ASN A 191 1.69 -16.90 -9.02
N ASP A 192 1.18 -17.89 -9.72
CA ASP A 192 0.70 -17.80 -11.10
C ASP A 192 -0.82 -17.55 -11.22
N SER A 193 -1.56 -17.75 -10.12
CA SER A 193 -3.02 -17.62 -10.09
C SER A 193 -3.51 -16.24 -9.62
N ALA A 194 -2.71 -15.52 -8.83
CA ALA A 194 -3.02 -14.18 -8.36
C ALA A 194 -1.92 -13.19 -8.74
N VAL A 195 -2.33 -12.02 -9.24
CA VAL A 195 -1.38 -10.99 -9.66
C VAL A 195 -0.62 -10.44 -8.46
N ALA A 196 0.70 -10.56 -8.49
CA ALA A 196 1.59 -9.98 -7.48
C ALA A 196 1.71 -8.46 -7.66
N THR A 197 2.02 -7.73 -6.58
CA THR A 197 2.14 -6.28 -6.59
C THR A 197 3.44 -5.81 -5.95
N ILE A 198 3.98 -4.73 -6.44
CA ILE A 198 5.05 -3.97 -5.82
C ILE A 198 4.39 -2.77 -5.13
N ARG A 199 4.42 -2.73 -3.79
CA ARG A 199 4.03 -1.55 -3.03
C ARG A 199 5.23 -0.64 -2.92
N LEU A 200 5.12 0.58 -3.47
CA LEU A 200 6.13 1.62 -3.31
C LEU A 200 5.50 2.84 -2.61
N THR A 201 6.23 3.42 -1.66
CA THR A 201 5.79 4.64 -0.97
C THR A 201 6.65 5.81 -1.42
N SER A 202 6.00 6.78 -2.08
CA SER A 202 6.66 8.02 -2.52
C SER A 202 6.23 9.21 -1.67
N VAL A 203 7.14 10.18 -1.56
CA VAL A 203 6.96 11.41 -0.81
C VAL A 203 7.29 12.60 -1.70
N CYS A 204 6.44 13.63 -1.67
CA CYS A 204 6.71 14.95 -2.21
C CYS A 204 7.30 15.83 -1.10
N LYS A 205 8.55 16.26 -1.25
CA LYS A 205 9.23 17.15 -0.31
C LYS A 205 8.74 18.61 -0.44
N ASP A 206 9.19 19.49 0.44
CA ASP A 206 8.81 20.92 0.45
C ASP A 206 9.31 21.66 -0.81
N ASP A 207 10.41 21.20 -1.40
CA ASP A 207 10.97 21.72 -2.65
C ASP A 207 10.30 21.14 -3.91
N GLY A 208 9.30 20.26 -3.76
CA GLY A 208 8.59 19.59 -4.85
C GLY A 208 9.31 18.36 -5.40
N GLU A 209 10.49 17.99 -4.88
CA GLU A 209 11.14 16.76 -5.28
C GLU A 209 10.35 15.54 -4.83
N ILE A 210 10.19 14.54 -5.72
CA ILE A 210 9.55 13.27 -5.41
C ILE A 210 10.61 12.21 -5.15
N GLU A 211 10.54 11.59 -3.98
CA GLU A 211 11.39 10.46 -3.60
C GLU A 211 10.56 9.21 -3.32
N VAL A 212 11.03 8.04 -3.76
CA VAL A 212 10.52 6.74 -3.29
C VAL A 212 11.33 6.35 -2.07
N ARG A 213 10.67 6.19 -0.93
CA ARG A 213 11.33 6.04 0.38
C ARG A 213 11.26 4.63 0.93
N ALA A 214 10.28 3.85 0.51
CA ALA A 214 10.04 2.52 1.06
C ALA A 214 9.31 1.65 0.05
N GLY A 215 9.43 0.32 0.18
CA GLY A 215 8.66 -0.59 -0.64
C GLY A 215 8.79 -2.04 -0.25
N TYR A 216 7.82 -2.82 -0.69
CA TYR A 216 7.82 -4.25 -0.55
C TYR A 216 7.09 -4.95 -1.70
N PHE A 217 7.54 -6.14 -2.03
CA PHE A 217 6.89 -7.05 -2.94
C PHE A 217 5.79 -7.80 -2.19
N ARG A 218 4.63 -7.98 -2.82
CA ARG A 218 3.44 -8.58 -2.22
C ARG A 218 2.79 -9.56 -3.18
N PHE A 219 2.49 -10.77 -2.70
CA PHE A 219 1.85 -11.81 -3.49
C PHE A 219 0.90 -12.66 -2.65
N GLY A 220 -0.08 -13.30 -3.30
CA GLY A 220 -1.04 -14.20 -2.69
C GLY A 220 -0.45 -15.59 -2.45
N ARG A 221 -1.22 -16.44 -1.78
CA ARG A 221 -0.92 -17.86 -1.57
C ARG A 221 -1.45 -18.71 -2.72
N THR A 222 -0.93 -19.90 -2.86
CA THR A 222 -1.42 -20.87 -3.85
C THR A 222 -2.94 -21.04 -3.74
N GLY A 223 -3.64 -20.94 -4.89
CA GLY A 223 -5.09 -21.02 -4.98
C GLY A 223 -5.85 -19.71 -4.74
N ASP A 224 -5.16 -18.62 -4.39
CA ASP A 224 -5.80 -17.30 -4.35
C ASP A 224 -6.02 -16.78 -5.78
N THR A 225 -7.20 -16.19 -6.04
CA THR A 225 -7.53 -15.54 -7.32
C THR A 225 -7.06 -14.09 -7.40
N HIS A 226 -6.73 -13.51 -6.26
CA HIS A 226 -6.20 -12.15 -6.09
C HIS A 226 -5.50 -12.05 -4.74
N VAL A 227 -4.69 -11.00 -4.54
CA VAL A 227 -3.98 -10.79 -3.25
C VAL A 227 -4.96 -10.34 -2.18
N ILE A 228 -5.13 -11.18 -1.16
CA ILE A 228 -5.98 -10.92 0.02
C ILE A 228 -5.08 -10.52 1.19
N SER A 229 -5.35 -9.37 1.80
CA SER A 229 -4.50 -8.81 2.87
C SER A 229 -4.30 -9.73 4.08
N SER A 230 -5.26 -10.61 4.38
CA SER A 230 -5.17 -11.58 5.50
C SER A 230 -4.34 -12.84 5.19
N ARG A 231 -3.94 -13.05 3.92
CA ARG A 231 -3.21 -14.25 3.46
C ARG A 231 -1.93 -13.95 2.69
N GLN A 232 -1.74 -12.70 2.24
CA GLN A 232 -0.62 -12.28 1.42
C GLN A 232 0.73 -12.49 2.12
N MET A 233 1.77 -12.73 1.31
CA MET A 233 3.16 -12.63 1.74
C MET A 233 3.73 -11.28 1.33
N ARG A 234 4.68 -10.77 2.13
CA ARG A 234 5.40 -9.51 1.85
C ARG A 234 6.90 -9.75 1.99
N ILE A 235 7.66 -9.32 1.00
CA ILE A 235 9.12 -9.31 1.04
C ILE A 235 9.59 -7.87 0.89
N PRO A 236 10.38 -7.31 1.84
CA PRO A 236 10.92 -5.96 1.72
C PRO A 236 11.82 -5.82 0.49
N ILE A 237 11.91 -4.63 -0.06
CA ILE A 237 12.73 -4.32 -1.24
C ILE A 237 13.82 -3.32 -0.84
N ASP A 238 15.05 -3.58 -1.17
CA ASP A 238 16.09 -2.55 -1.18
C ASP A 238 15.77 -1.52 -2.26
N ILE A 239 15.30 -0.35 -1.84
CA ILE A 239 14.82 0.71 -2.77
C ILE A 239 15.93 1.24 -3.68
N LYS A 240 17.20 1.15 -3.29
CA LYS A 240 18.32 1.61 -4.11
C LYS A 240 18.71 0.60 -5.18
N LYS A 241 18.60 -0.69 -4.86
CA LYS A 241 19.04 -1.79 -5.74
C LYS A 241 17.89 -2.45 -6.49
N GLY A 242 16.65 -2.38 -5.97
CA GLY A 242 15.51 -3.13 -6.49
C GLY A 242 15.55 -4.61 -6.16
N THR A 243 16.34 -5.02 -5.15
CA THR A 243 16.51 -6.42 -4.75
C THR A 243 15.62 -6.79 -3.57
N LEU A 244 15.17 -8.04 -3.53
CA LEU A 244 14.40 -8.59 -2.42
C LEU A 244 15.30 -8.88 -1.20
N TYR A 245 14.81 -8.62 0.01
CA TYR A 245 15.48 -9.02 1.25
C TYR A 245 15.41 -10.53 1.44
N ASP A 246 16.16 -11.07 2.41
CA ASP A 246 16.25 -12.49 2.75
C ASP A 246 15.14 -12.97 3.71
N VAL A 247 14.11 -12.15 3.92
CA VAL A 247 13.03 -12.40 4.88
C VAL A 247 11.67 -12.08 4.25
N ALA A 248 10.73 -13.01 4.40
CA ALA A 248 9.34 -12.84 3.98
C ALA A 248 8.42 -12.78 5.21
N PHE A 249 7.35 -12.04 5.13
CA PHE A 249 6.42 -11.78 6.22
C PHE A 249 5.02 -12.26 5.88
N TYR A 250 4.40 -12.95 6.82
CA TYR A 250 2.97 -13.21 6.86
C TYR A 250 2.19 -11.94 7.22
N PRO A 251 0.87 -11.91 7.03
CA PRO A 251 0.05 -10.71 7.28
C PRO A 251 0.17 -10.13 8.69
N LYS A 252 0.34 -11.00 9.68
CA LYS A 252 0.43 -10.62 11.10
C LYS A 252 1.87 -10.37 11.58
N SER A 253 2.81 -10.18 10.64
CA SER A 253 4.22 -9.91 10.93
C SER A 253 5.03 -11.07 11.52
N GLU A 254 4.50 -12.28 11.52
CA GLU A 254 5.32 -13.48 11.58
C GLU A 254 6.21 -13.50 10.32
N PHE A 255 7.44 -13.95 10.43
CA PHE A 255 8.37 -13.93 9.31
C PHE A 255 9.08 -15.27 9.12
N THR A 256 9.59 -15.47 7.91
CA THR A 256 10.26 -16.70 7.50
C THR A 256 11.30 -16.42 6.42
N LYS A 257 12.34 -17.25 6.37
CA LYS A 257 13.31 -17.26 5.28
C LYS A 257 12.92 -18.20 4.13
N ARG A 258 11.91 -19.05 4.34
CA ARG A 258 11.39 -19.97 3.32
C ARG A 258 9.93 -19.63 3.02
N LEU A 259 9.58 -19.63 1.75
CA LEU A 259 8.20 -19.43 1.34
C LEU A 259 7.40 -20.72 1.62
N PRO A 260 6.18 -20.60 2.15
CA PRO A 260 5.41 -21.78 2.55
C PRO A 260 4.87 -22.63 1.38
N ASP A 261 4.74 -22.03 0.20
CA ASP A 261 4.10 -22.65 -0.96
C ASP A 261 5.09 -23.09 -2.05
N ASN A 262 6.37 -22.71 -1.91
CA ASN A 262 7.44 -23.08 -2.87
C ASN A 262 8.82 -22.92 -2.21
N ASP A 263 9.84 -23.52 -2.83
CA ASP A 263 11.24 -23.51 -2.37
C ASP A 263 12.10 -22.48 -3.13
N ILE A 264 11.53 -21.34 -3.52
CA ILE A 264 12.28 -20.32 -4.24
C ILE A 264 13.29 -19.64 -3.31
N GLU A 265 14.52 -19.57 -3.76
CA GLU A 265 15.55 -18.72 -3.17
C GLU A 265 15.39 -17.28 -3.66
N TYR A 266 14.59 -16.50 -2.96
CA TYR A 266 14.24 -15.13 -3.36
C TYR A 266 15.21 -14.06 -2.88
N ALA A 267 16.05 -14.37 -1.88
CA ALA A 267 16.98 -13.41 -1.30
C ALA A 267 17.93 -12.84 -2.35
N GLY A 268 17.99 -11.52 -2.46
CA GLY A 268 18.83 -10.83 -3.43
C GLY A 268 18.32 -10.85 -4.88
N MET A 269 17.18 -11.48 -5.16
CA MET A 269 16.59 -11.41 -6.50
C MET A 269 16.29 -9.96 -6.88
N GLU A 270 16.67 -9.57 -8.09
CA GLU A 270 16.33 -8.27 -8.66
C GLU A 270 14.92 -8.30 -9.25
N LEU A 271 14.11 -7.32 -8.88
CA LEU A 271 12.80 -7.14 -9.51
C LEU A 271 12.99 -6.61 -10.94
N PRO A 272 12.30 -7.21 -11.92
CA PRO A 272 12.41 -6.75 -13.31
C PRO A 272 11.95 -5.29 -13.40
N SER A 273 12.64 -4.51 -14.23
CA SER A 273 12.33 -3.11 -14.54
C SER A 273 12.05 -2.22 -13.30
N PHE A 274 12.68 -2.51 -12.15
CA PHE A 274 12.42 -1.79 -10.90
C PHE A 274 12.66 -0.27 -11.01
N ASN A 275 13.75 0.13 -11.65
CA ASN A 275 14.06 1.56 -11.87
C ASN A 275 13.00 2.23 -12.75
N HIS A 276 12.41 1.51 -13.69
CA HIS A 276 11.30 2.01 -14.50
C HIS A 276 10.04 2.20 -13.63
N CYS A 277 9.73 1.25 -12.74
CA CYS A 277 8.64 1.43 -11.76
C CYS A 277 8.85 2.68 -10.90
N VAL A 278 10.06 2.90 -10.38
CA VAL A 278 10.40 4.08 -9.57
C VAL A 278 10.23 5.37 -10.37
N SER A 279 10.72 5.41 -11.62
CA SER A 279 10.63 6.60 -12.47
C SER A 279 9.18 6.95 -12.82
N GLU A 280 8.36 5.96 -13.16
CA GLU A 280 6.95 6.15 -13.45
C GLU A 280 6.16 6.65 -12.23
N ILE A 281 6.40 6.08 -11.05
CA ILE A 281 5.78 6.57 -9.82
C ILE A 281 6.17 8.03 -9.54
N LYS A 282 7.44 8.37 -9.69
CA LYS A 282 7.87 9.78 -9.53
C LYS A 282 7.19 10.71 -10.54
N ARG A 283 7.06 10.27 -11.78
CA ARG A 283 6.37 11.03 -12.84
C ARG A 283 4.89 11.23 -12.49
N MET A 284 4.20 10.16 -12.10
CA MET A 284 2.77 10.22 -11.78
C MET A 284 2.49 11.00 -10.49
N HIS A 285 3.34 10.90 -9.48
CA HIS A 285 3.17 11.67 -8.24
C HIS A 285 3.27 13.17 -8.48
N ARG A 286 4.08 13.63 -9.46
CA ARG A 286 4.12 15.06 -9.87
C ARG A 286 2.80 15.60 -10.39
N LEU A 287 1.89 14.74 -10.84
CA LEU A 287 0.55 15.16 -11.29
C LEU A 287 -0.38 15.46 -10.12
N ILE A 288 -0.11 14.89 -8.93
CA ILE A 288 -0.92 15.05 -7.72
C ILE A 288 -0.04 15.35 -6.49
N PRO A 289 0.87 16.32 -6.54
CA PRO A 289 1.88 16.57 -5.50
C PRO A 289 1.29 17.03 -4.17
N PHE A 290 0.05 17.50 -4.17
CA PHE A 290 -0.70 17.92 -3.00
C PHE A 290 -1.09 16.74 -2.08
N ILE A 291 -0.98 15.49 -2.53
CA ILE A 291 -1.03 14.29 -1.68
C ILE A 291 0.41 13.88 -1.40
N ARG A 292 1.05 14.52 -0.43
CA ARG A 292 2.49 14.50 -0.23
C ARG A 292 3.12 13.16 0.17
N CYS A 293 2.33 12.13 0.44
CA CYS A 293 2.81 10.77 0.67
C CYS A 293 1.80 9.77 0.15
N ILE A 294 2.19 8.94 -0.81
CA ILE A 294 1.30 8.00 -1.48
C ILE A 294 1.93 6.60 -1.46
N GLY A 295 1.13 5.61 -1.08
CA GLY A 295 1.44 4.20 -1.30
C GLY A 295 0.86 3.74 -2.64
N TRP A 296 1.71 3.33 -3.57
CA TRP A 296 1.35 2.88 -4.92
C TRP A 296 1.38 1.36 -4.98
N ASP A 297 0.29 0.75 -5.40
CA ASP A 297 0.28 -0.66 -5.77
C ASP A 297 0.45 -0.76 -7.28
N VAL A 298 1.62 -1.22 -7.69
CA VAL A 298 1.99 -1.36 -9.10
C VAL A 298 2.27 -2.80 -9.45
N ILE A 299 2.09 -3.12 -10.72
CA ILE A 299 2.49 -4.38 -11.32
C ILE A 299 3.23 -4.11 -12.63
N LEU A 300 4.03 -5.08 -13.05
CA LEU A 300 4.54 -5.15 -14.41
C LEU A 300 3.70 -6.14 -15.20
N ASP A 301 3.24 -5.73 -16.39
CA ASP A 301 2.60 -6.65 -17.31
C ASP A 301 3.65 -7.51 -18.05
N GLU A 302 3.19 -8.47 -18.87
CA GLU A 302 4.07 -9.37 -19.65
C GLU A 302 5.01 -8.65 -20.63
N LYS A 303 4.78 -7.34 -20.89
CA LYS A 303 5.58 -6.48 -21.76
C LYS A 303 6.43 -5.47 -20.97
N GLU A 304 6.56 -5.67 -19.67
CA GLU A 304 7.26 -4.78 -18.73
C GLU A 304 6.67 -3.37 -18.61
N ASN A 305 5.42 -3.15 -19.05
CA ASN A 305 4.76 -1.88 -18.77
C ASN A 305 4.35 -1.82 -17.30
N VAL A 306 4.61 -0.68 -16.69
CA VAL A 306 4.16 -0.37 -15.33
C VAL A 306 2.65 -0.12 -15.34
N ARG A 307 1.90 -0.83 -14.50
CA ARG A 307 0.46 -0.67 -14.37
C ARG A 307 0.09 -0.35 -12.93
N ILE A 308 -0.76 0.66 -12.74
CA ILE A 308 -1.23 1.08 -11.43
C ILE A 308 -2.53 0.36 -11.11
N ILE A 309 -2.54 -0.35 -9.98
CA ILE A 309 -3.75 -1.05 -9.48
C ILE A 309 -4.52 -0.17 -8.51
N GLU A 310 -3.79 0.55 -7.62
CA GLU A 310 -4.39 1.28 -6.51
C GLU A 310 -3.44 2.36 -6.00
N LEU A 311 -4.02 3.48 -5.56
CA LEU A 311 -3.34 4.55 -4.84
C LEU A 311 -3.85 4.60 -3.41
N ASN A 312 -2.94 4.67 -2.46
CA ASN A 312 -3.23 4.79 -1.04
C ASN A 312 -2.76 6.17 -0.53
N GLY A 313 -3.62 7.17 -0.67
CA GLY A 313 -3.33 8.57 -0.29
C GLY A 313 -3.76 8.93 1.13
N GLY A 314 -4.62 8.14 1.77
CA GLY A 314 -4.98 8.29 3.18
C GLY A 314 -3.89 7.77 4.12
N HIS A 315 -4.27 7.05 5.17
CA HIS A 315 -3.31 6.33 6.02
C HIS A 315 -2.79 5.11 5.26
N ASN A 316 -1.62 5.23 4.62
CA ASN A 316 -1.08 4.20 3.72
C ASN A 316 -0.22 3.13 4.43
N GLY A 317 -0.19 3.13 5.79
CA GLY A 317 0.51 2.13 6.59
C GLY A 317 2.04 2.18 6.42
N ILE A 318 2.72 2.86 7.32
CA ILE A 318 4.20 2.95 7.30
C ILE A 318 4.88 1.91 8.17
N THR A 319 4.13 1.30 9.09
CA THR A 319 4.61 0.41 10.16
C THR A 319 5.53 -0.68 9.65
N PHE A 320 5.12 -1.38 8.58
CA PHE A 320 5.89 -2.48 8.03
C PHE A 320 7.27 -2.02 7.56
N ASN A 321 7.31 -0.92 6.80
CA ASN A 321 8.56 -0.40 6.27
C ASN A 321 9.46 0.16 7.37
N GLU A 322 8.91 0.94 8.31
CA GLU A 322 9.65 1.47 9.46
C GLU A 322 10.28 0.34 10.30
N MET A 323 9.56 -0.75 10.51
CA MET A 323 10.06 -1.90 11.26
C MET A 323 11.19 -2.64 10.54
N VAL A 324 11.01 -2.94 9.23
CA VAL A 324 11.89 -3.89 8.53
C VAL A 324 12.99 -3.23 7.70
N GLN A 325 12.81 -1.99 7.30
CA GLN A 325 13.76 -1.25 6.46
C GLN A 325 14.47 -0.11 7.23
N GLY A 326 14.14 0.07 8.52
CA GLY A 326 14.64 1.15 9.35
C GLY A 326 13.86 2.46 9.18
N PRO A 327 14.42 3.61 9.62
CA PRO A 327 13.73 4.90 9.61
C PRO A 327 13.61 5.47 8.17
N CYS A 328 12.65 4.92 7.41
CA CYS A 328 12.45 5.23 5.99
C CYS A 328 12.17 6.71 5.72
N PHE A 329 11.54 7.41 6.67
CA PHE A 329 11.11 8.79 6.51
C PHE A 329 12.00 9.79 7.24
N LYS A 330 13.16 9.36 7.73
CA LYS A 330 14.16 10.22 8.36
C LYS A 330 14.58 11.37 7.44
N GLY A 331 14.71 12.58 8.03
CA GLY A 331 15.13 13.77 7.32
C GLY A 331 14.04 14.51 6.56
N LEU A 332 12.76 14.10 6.70
CA LEU A 332 11.62 14.79 6.11
C LEU A 332 11.01 15.85 7.07
N GLY A 333 11.53 15.98 8.30
CA GLY A 333 11.01 16.91 9.29
C GLY A 333 9.65 16.56 9.87
N TRP A 334 9.15 15.36 9.60
CA TRP A 334 7.81 14.95 10.05
C TRP A 334 7.67 14.89 11.56
N GLU A 335 8.76 14.62 12.27
CA GLU A 335 8.84 14.66 13.74
C GLU A 335 8.53 16.02 14.35
N ASN A 336 8.60 17.08 13.56
CA ASN A 336 8.34 18.46 14.00
C ASN A 336 6.89 18.92 13.78
N LEU A 337 6.06 18.18 13.04
CA LEU A 337 4.69 18.59 12.67
C LEU A 337 3.74 18.80 13.86
N ARG A 338 4.06 18.25 15.04
CA ARG A 338 3.30 18.55 16.25
C ARG A 338 3.52 19.98 16.76
N LYS A 339 4.66 20.59 16.43
CA LYS A 339 5.06 21.93 16.92
C LYS A 339 4.55 23.05 16.01
N SER A 340 4.10 22.73 14.81
CA SER A 340 3.48 23.61 13.83
C SER A 340 1.95 23.57 13.95
#